data_f001f900300f19635e4f49d1306f1052
#
_entry.id   f001f900300f19635e4f49d1306f1052
#
_cell.length_a   1.000
_cell.length_b   1.000
_cell.length_c   1.000
_cell.angle_alpha   90.00
_cell.angle_beta   90.00
_cell.angle_gamma   90.00
#
_symmetry.space_group_name_H-M   'P 1'
#
loop_
_entity.id
_entity.type
_entity.pdbx_description
1 polymer ?
#
loop_
_entity_poly.entity_id
_entity_poly.type
_entity_poly.pdbx_seq_one_letter_code
_entity_poly.pdbx_strand_id
1 'polypeptide(L)'
;MWRLPRSGVGSLADVPLLVLDHPVAAHHITVLRDEHTPSTQFRRTVQELAVLLAVEATRSLSTHAVTVHTPTGLDAVGARLVAPGPLLVPVLRAGLGLLDGFLSVLPEAEVGMVGLRRDEETYEPALYAEKLPADLLGRDVFVLDPMLATGGSMAFTCGLLAARGARQITAVCVIAAPEGVAKAEVAFPAIRIITAALDPGLNERAFIVPGLGDAGDRLFGQSTSA
;
A
#
# COMPACT_ATOMS: atom_id res chain seq x y z
N MET A 1 -14.51 -33.95 3.20
CA MET A 1 -13.06 -33.61 3.30
C MET A 1 -12.81 -32.43 2.35
N TRP A 2 -12.87 -31.21 2.88
CA TRP A 2 -12.68 -29.99 2.08
C TRP A 2 -11.17 -29.83 1.84
N ARG A 3 -10.73 -30.00 0.60
CA ARG A 3 -9.32 -29.70 0.26
C ARG A 3 -9.22 -28.22 -0.05
N LEU A 4 -8.36 -27.51 0.66
CA LEU A 4 -7.89 -26.19 0.24
C LEU A 4 -7.31 -26.33 -1.19
N PRO A 5 -7.73 -25.50 -2.16
CA PRO A 5 -7.16 -25.55 -3.49
C PRO A 5 -5.66 -25.26 -3.41
N ARG A 6 -4.82 -26.18 -3.86
CA ARG A 6 -3.41 -25.91 -4.10
C ARG A 6 -3.34 -24.94 -5.28
N SER A 7 -2.76 -23.79 -5.06
CA SER A 7 -2.48 -22.80 -6.08
C SER A 7 -1.59 -23.38 -7.19
N GLY A 8 -2.22 -23.70 -8.31
CA GLY A 8 -1.56 -24.10 -9.57
C GLY A 8 -1.48 -22.96 -10.58
N VAL A 9 -1.44 -21.71 -10.10
CA VAL A 9 -1.08 -20.53 -10.90
C VAL A 9 0.28 -20.09 -10.39
N GLY A 10 1.25 -19.86 -11.28
CA GLY A 10 2.58 -19.38 -10.92
C GLY A 10 2.43 -18.26 -9.88
N SER A 11 3.22 -18.33 -8.82
CA SER A 11 3.08 -17.46 -7.63
C SER A 11 3.03 -16.00 -8.08
N LEU A 12 1.88 -15.35 -7.93
CA LEU A 12 1.75 -13.88 -8.09
C LEU A 12 2.68 -13.13 -7.11
N ALA A 13 3.31 -13.85 -6.18
CA ALA A 13 4.29 -13.34 -5.24
C ALA A 13 5.61 -12.92 -5.92
N ASP A 14 5.89 -13.39 -7.13
CA ASP A 14 7.17 -13.16 -7.83
C ASP A 14 7.09 -12.01 -8.86
N VAL A 15 5.95 -11.33 -8.96
CA VAL A 15 5.80 -10.19 -9.88
C VAL A 15 6.14 -8.90 -9.13
N PRO A 16 7.22 -8.17 -9.52
CA PRO A 16 7.63 -6.95 -8.82
C PRO A 16 6.58 -5.84 -8.91
N LEU A 17 5.89 -5.71 -10.05
CA LEU A 17 4.79 -4.76 -10.24
C LEU A 17 3.51 -5.50 -10.62
N LEU A 18 2.47 -5.33 -9.81
CA LEU A 18 1.12 -5.81 -10.10
C LEU A 18 0.16 -4.64 -10.26
N VAL A 19 -0.43 -4.52 -11.44
CA VAL A 19 -1.54 -3.60 -11.69
C VAL A 19 -2.84 -4.37 -11.51
N LEU A 20 -3.72 -3.90 -10.64
CA LEU A 20 -4.96 -4.59 -10.28
C LEU A 20 -5.95 -4.59 -11.45
N ASP A 21 -6.12 -5.73 -12.09
CA ASP A 21 -7.11 -5.94 -13.16
C ASP A 21 -8.46 -6.33 -12.55
N HIS A 22 -9.27 -5.32 -12.19
CA HIS A 22 -10.57 -5.53 -11.57
C HIS A 22 -11.55 -4.43 -12.00
N PRO A 23 -12.77 -4.76 -12.49
CA PRO A 23 -13.73 -3.77 -13.02
C PRO A 23 -14.16 -2.72 -11.98
N VAL A 24 -14.29 -3.10 -10.70
CA VAL A 24 -14.61 -2.15 -9.63
C VAL A 24 -13.43 -1.22 -9.34
N ALA A 25 -12.19 -1.72 -9.41
CA ALA A 25 -11.02 -0.85 -9.27
C ALA A 25 -10.95 0.18 -10.41
N ALA A 26 -11.19 -0.25 -11.65
CA ALA A 26 -11.26 0.65 -12.80
C ALA A 26 -12.36 1.72 -12.66
N HIS A 27 -13.54 1.33 -12.13
CA HIS A 27 -14.61 2.27 -11.80
C HIS A 27 -14.16 3.29 -10.75
N HIS A 28 -13.54 2.85 -9.65
CA HIS A 28 -13.04 3.75 -8.61
C HIS A 28 -11.96 4.70 -9.14
N ILE A 29 -11.03 4.22 -9.96
CA ILE A 29 -10.03 5.08 -10.61
C ILE A 29 -10.71 6.16 -11.46
N THR A 30 -11.78 5.83 -12.20
CA THR A 30 -12.54 6.81 -12.98
C THR A 30 -13.12 7.91 -12.08
N VAL A 31 -13.73 7.55 -10.96
CA VAL A 31 -14.26 8.52 -9.98
C VAL A 31 -13.14 9.38 -9.39
N LEU A 32 -11.99 8.78 -9.04
CA LEU A 32 -10.87 9.51 -8.47
C LEU A 32 -10.20 10.48 -9.46
N ARG A 33 -10.25 10.20 -10.76
CA ARG A 33 -9.70 11.07 -11.80
C ARG A 33 -10.55 12.31 -12.09
N ASP A 34 -11.86 12.23 -11.85
CA ASP A 34 -12.78 13.34 -12.10
C ASP A 34 -12.47 14.51 -11.14
N GLU A 35 -12.13 15.67 -11.70
CA GLU A 35 -11.82 16.89 -10.96
C GLU A 35 -13.00 17.42 -10.13
N HIS A 36 -14.24 17.09 -10.55
CA HIS A 36 -15.46 17.48 -9.89
C HIS A 36 -15.83 16.57 -8.70
N THR A 37 -15.10 15.46 -8.49
CA THR A 37 -15.35 14.58 -7.35
C THR A 37 -15.07 15.30 -6.02
N PRO A 38 -16.10 15.52 -5.16
CA PRO A 38 -15.92 16.19 -3.88
C PRO A 38 -15.01 15.40 -2.95
N SER A 39 -14.29 16.09 -2.03
CA SER A 39 -13.36 15.45 -1.09
C SER A 39 -14.00 14.33 -0.24
N THR A 40 -15.27 14.44 0.11
CA THR A 40 -16.01 13.38 0.84
C THR A 40 -16.15 12.11 0.02
N GLN A 41 -16.51 12.24 -1.25
CA GLN A 41 -16.60 11.10 -2.18
C GLN A 41 -15.21 10.58 -2.52
N PHE A 42 -14.22 11.45 -2.74
CA PHE A 42 -12.84 11.06 -3.00
C PHE A 42 -12.28 10.19 -1.86
N ARG A 43 -12.42 10.62 -0.59
CA ARG A 43 -11.99 9.82 0.58
C ARG A 43 -12.65 8.46 0.62
N ARG A 44 -13.98 8.42 0.45
CA ARG A 44 -14.73 7.16 0.45
C ARG A 44 -14.25 6.22 -0.66
N THR A 45 -14.08 6.73 -1.88
CA THR A 45 -13.64 5.92 -3.02
C THR A 45 -12.21 5.41 -2.82
N VAL A 46 -11.30 6.22 -2.23
CA VAL A 46 -9.95 5.75 -1.86
C VAL A 46 -10.02 4.61 -0.84
N GLN A 47 -10.87 4.72 0.19
CA GLN A 47 -11.06 3.65 1.19
C GLN A 47 -11.62 2.37 0.57
N GLU A 48 -12.63 2.48 -0.29
CA GLU A 48 -13.22 1.33 -1.00
C GLU A 48 -12.18 0.63 -1.92
N LEU A 49 -11.37 1.42 -2.64
CA LEU A 49 -10.29 0.90 -3.47
C LEU A 49 -9.18 0.27 -2.62
N ALA A 50 -8.89 0.84 -1.44
CA ALA A 50 -7.89 0.30 -0.52
C ALA A 50 -8.25 -1.10 -0.02
N VAL A 51 -9.53 -1.44 0.13
CA VAL A 51 -9.96 -2.81 0.46
C VAL A 51 -9.57 -3.79 -0.65
N LEU A 52 -9.79 -3.44 -1.92
CA LEU A 52 -9.41 -4.29 -3.06
C LEU A 52 -7.90 -4.47 -3.14
N LEU A 53 -7.14 -3.38 -2.96
CA LEU A 53 -5.69 -3.41 -2.92
C LEU A 53 -5.17 -4.25 -1.74
N ALA A 54 -5.79 -4.14 -0.55
CA ALA A 54 -5.41 -4.91 0.63
C ALA A 54 -5.64 -6.41 0.42
N VAL A 55 -6.78 -6.82 -0.16
CA VAL A 55 -7.06 -8.23 -0.48
C VAL A 55 -5.99 -8.80 -1.41
N GLU A 56 -5.57 -8.04 -2.42
CA GLU A 56 -4.52 -8.48 -3.34
C GLU A 56 -3.14 -8.47 -2.67
N ALA A 57 -2.81 -7.42 -1.92
CA ALA A 57 -1.52 -7.28 -1.24
C ALA A 57 -1.27 -8.41 -0.23
N THR A 58 -2.31 -8.82 0.49
CA THR A 58 -2.23 -9.84 1.55
C THR A 58 -2.25 -11.29 1.03
N ARG A 59 -2.40 -11.51 -0.27
CA ARG A 59 -2.47 -12.84 -0.88
C ARG A 59 -1.23 -13.70 -0.60
N SER A 60 -0.08 -13.10 -0.38
CA SER A 60 1.19 -13.77 -0.10
C SER A 60 1.47 -14.00 1.39
N LEU A 61 0.59 -13.56 2.30
CA LEU A 61 0.79 -13.77 3.73
C LEU A 61 0.77 -15.25 4.10
N SER A 62 1.72 -15.63 4.94
CA SER A 62 1.85 -17.00 5.41
C SER A 62 0.80 -17.31 6.47
N THR A 63 0.29 -18.55 6.43
CA THR A 63 -0.63 -19.08 7.45
C THR A 63 -0.10 -20.39 8.02
N HIS A 64 -0.57 -20.74 9.23
CA HIS A 64 -0.36 -22.06 9.84
C HIS A 64 -1.71 -22.70 10.15
N ALA A 65 -1.73 -24.04 10.16
CA ALA A 65 -2.93 -24.81 10.49
C ALA A 65 -3.24 -24.70 12.00
N VAL A 66 -4.53 -24.57 12.32
CA VAL A 66 -5.06 -24.59 13.69
C VAL A 66 -6.30 -25.48 13.75
N THR A 67 -6.51 -26.14 14.87
CA THR A 67 -7.77 -26.83 15.15
C THR A 67 -8.69 -25.93 15.95
N VAL A 68 -9.94 -25.80 15.54
CA VAL A 68 -10.98 -25.05 16.23
C VAL A 68 -12.16 -25.95 16.54
N HIS A 69 -12.75 -25.80 17.71
CA HIS A 69 -14.00 -26.47 18.06
C HIS A 69 -15.19 -25.67 17.54
N THR A 70 -16.06 -26.32 16.76
CA THR A 70 -17.19 -25.64 16.13
C THR A 70 -18.43 -25.69 17.01
N PRO A 71 -19.43 -24.82 16.79
CA PRO A 71 -20.70 -24.87 17.51
C PRO A 71 -21.50 -26.17 17.32
N THR A 72 -21.16 -26.98 16.32
CA THR A 72 -21.76 -28.31 16.11
C THR A 72 -21.17 -29.40 17.01
N GLY A 73 -20.17 -29.08 17.83
CA GLY A 73 -19.47 -30.02 18.70
C GLY A 73 -18.38 -30.84 18.02
N LEU A 74 -18.00 -30.47 16.78
CA LEU A 74 -16.94 -31.17 16.02
C LEU A 74 -15.73 -30.25 15.85
N ASP A 75 -14.56 -30.87 15.74
CA ASP A 75 -13.33 -30.17 15.43
C ASP A 75 -13.20 -29.90 13.92
N ALA A 76 -12.72 -28.71 13.58
CA ALA A 76 -12.39 -28.30 12.21
C ALA A 76 -10.95 -27.81 12.13
N VAL A 77 -10.28 -28.12 11.04
CA VAL A 77 -8.96 -27.56 10.73
C VAL A 77 -9.15 -26.25 9.97
N GLY A 78 -8.63 -25.16 10.54
CA GLY A 78 -8.61 -23.83 9.97
C GLY A 78 -7.19 -23.35 9.71
N ALA A 79 -7.05 -22.07 9.34
CA ALA A 79 -5.78 -21.40 9.15
C ALA A 79 -5.75 -20.07 9.91
N ARG A 80 -4.60 -19.73 10.50
CA ARG A 80 -4.31 -18.41 11.10
C ARG A 80 -3.08 -17.80 10.47
N LEU A 81 -3.03 -16.48 10.41
CA LEU A 81 -1.83 -15.76 9.98
C LEU A 81 -0.68 -16.07 10.95
N VAL A 82 0.54 -16.15 10.38
CA VAL A 82 1.75 -16.35 11.17
C VAL A 82 2.07 -15.07 11.94
N ALA A 83 2.36 -15.21 13.25
CA ALA A 83 2.81 -14.10 14.08
C ALA A 83 4.35 -13.86 13.95
N PRO A 84 4.83 -12.64 14.12
CA PRO A 84 4.05 -11.41 14.26
C PRO A 84 3.32 -11.05 12.96
N GLY A 85 2.13 -10.47 13.07
CA GLY A 85 1.37 -10.01 11.89
C GLY A 85 2.09 -8.90 11.12
N PRO A 86 1.60 -8.55 9.93
CA PRO A 86 2.21 -7.50 9.11
C PRO A 86 2.15 -6.13 9.78
N LEU A 87 3.07 -5.24 9.39
CA LEU A 87 3.06 -3.84 9.76
C LEU A 87 2.48 -3.00 8.61
N LEU A 88 1.54 -2.11 8.91
CA LEU A 88 1.04 -1.11 7.98
C LEU A 88 1.79 0.21 8.21
N VAL A 89 2.32 0.81 7.16
CA VAL A 89 3.11 2.06 7.24
C VAL A 89 2.56 3.08 6.25
N PRO A 90 1.54 3.88 6.63
CA PRO A 90 1.11 5.01 5.83
C PRO A 90 2.22 6.07 5.76
N VAL A 91 2.51 6.54 4.54
CA VAL A 91 3.33 7.72 4.29
C VAL A 91 2.43 8.94 4.43
N LEU A 92 2.70 9.75 5.47
CA LEU A 92 1.88 10.91 5.80
C LEU A 92 2.05 12.04 4.77
N ARG A 93 0.99 12.76 4.44
CA ARG A 93 -0.40 12.63 4.94
C ARG A 93 -1.25 11.67 4.10
N ALA A 94 -1.03 11.60 2.78
CA ALA A 94 -1.92 10.94 1.82
C ALA A 94 -2.12 9.44 2.09
N GLY A 95 -1.10 8.75 2.61
CA GLY A 95 -1.17 7.33 2.97
C GLY A 95 -2.25 6.97 4.00
N LEU A 96 -2.68 7.94 4.83
CA LEU A 96 -3.80 7.72 5.76
C LEU A 96 -5.11 7.37 5.04
N GLY A 97 -5.29 7.84 3.80
CA GLY A 97 -6.47 7.51 3.01
C GLY A 97 -6.63 6.02 2.70
N LEU A 98 -5.53 5.26 2.70
CA LEU A 98 -5.54 3.81 2.46
C LEU A 98 -5.69 2.99 3.76
N LEU A 99 -5.38 3.59 4.91
CA LEU A 99 -5.20 2.86 6.16
C LEU A 99 -6.47 2.13 6.62
N ASP A 100 -7.62 2.79 6.62
CA ASP A 100 -8.89 2.20 7.08
C ASP A 100 -9.31 1.02 6.21
N GLY A 101 -9.10 1.09 4.89
CA GLY A 101 -9.34 -0.04 3.97
C GLY A 101 -8.46 -1.26 4.31
N PHE A 102 -7.18 -1.03 4.62
CA PHE A 102 -6.28 -2.10 5.06
C PHE A 102 -6.66 -2.67 6.42
N LEU A 103 -7.01 -1.82 7.39
CA LEU A 103 -7.45 -2.28 8.72
C LEU A 103 -8.78 -3.05 8.67
N SER A 104 -9.64 -2.81 7.68
CA SER A 104 -10.85 -3.61 7.51
C SER A 104 -10.56 -5.05 7.07
N VAL A 105 -9.43 -5.30 6.40
CA VAL A 105 -8.97 -6.63 5.98
C VAL A 105 -8.03 -7.26 7.02
N LEU A 106 -7.22 -6.45 7.68
CA LEU A 106 -6.23 -6.84 8.68
C LEU A 106 -6.47 -6.08 10.00
N PRO A 107 -7.56 -6.35 10.74
CA PRO A 107 -7.94 -5.55 11.91
C PRO A 107 -6.94 -5.61 13.07
N GLU A 108 -6.11 -6.65 13.12
CA GLU A 108 -5.09 -6.85 14.16
C GLU A 108 -3.68 -6.37 13.71
N ALA A 109 -3.55 -5.77 12.52
CA ALA A 109 -2.26 -5.29 12.05
C ALA A 109 -1.76 -4.12 12.91
N GLU A 110 -0.46 -4.14 13.21
CA GLU A 110 0.19 -3.00 13.84
C GLU A 110 0.37 -1.87 12.82
N VAL A 111 0.30 -0.62 13.27
CA VAL A 111 0.44 0.56 12.43
C VAL A 111 1.67 1.34 12.87
N GLY A 112 2.62 1.51 11.94
CA GLY A 112 3.68 2.50 12.04
C GLY A 112 3.34 3.74 11.21
N MET A 113 4.18 4.78 11.25
CA MET A 113 3.97 6.00 10.45
C MET A 113 5.31 6.59 10.02
N VAL A 114 5.35 7.09 8.79
CA VAL A 114 6.49 7.86 8.27
C VAL A 114 5.94 9.14 7.66
N GLY A 115 6.35 10.29 8.19
CA GLY A 115 6.00 11.60 7.69
C GLY A 115 7.15 12.20 6.89
N LEU A 116 6.90 12.44 5.61
CA LEU A 116 7.88 13.03 4.69
C LEU A 116 7.33 14.33 4.11
N ARG A 117 8.21 15.34 4.01
CA ARG A 117 7.98 16.53 3.23
C ARG A 117 9.05 16.64 2.15
N ARG A 118 8.74 17.34 1.07
CA ARG A 118 9.77 17.69 0.10
C ARG A 118 10.55 18.88 0.65
N ASP A 119 11.86 18.77 0.71
CA ASP A 119 12.72 19.90 1.01
C ASP A 119 12.63 20.93 -0.12
N GLU A 120 12.50 22.20 0.21
CA GLU A 120 12.26 23.27 -0.79
C GLU A 120 13.51 23.63 -1.60
N GLU A 121 14.70 23.37 -1.07
CA GLU A 121 15.99 23.68 -1.73
C GLU A 121 16.50 22.48 -2.53
N THR A 122 16.50 21.28 -1.91
CA THR A 122 17.09 20.09 -2.52
C THR A 122 16.09 19.23 -3.27
N TYR A 123 14.78 19.44 -3.07
CA TYR A 123 13.68 18.60 -3.57
C TYR A 123 13.74 17.14 -3.09
N GLU A 124 14.61 16.82 -2.14
CA GLU A 124 14.73 15.50 -1.55
C GLU A 124 13.69 15.27 -0.44
N PRO A 125 13.32 14.00 -0.15
CA PRO A 125 12.43 13.70 0.97
C PRO A 125 13.10 14.03 2.30
N ALA A 126 12.49 14.91 3.08
CA ALA A 126 12.92 15.24 4.45
C ALA A 126 11.95 14.62 5.47
N LEU A 127 12.50 13.84 6.39
CA LEU A 127 11.73 13.18 7.46
C LEU A 127 11.32 14.21 8.51
N TYR A 128 10.02 14.33 8.81
CA TYR A 128 9.53 15.19 9.89
C TYR A 128 8.80 14.40 11.00
N ALA A 129 8.39 13.17 10.72
CA ALA A 129 7.75 12.30 11.71
C ALA A 129 8.09 10.84 11.44
N GLU A 130 8.40 10.10 12.49
CA GLU A 130 8.65 8.67 12.43
C GLU A 130 8.09 7.99 13.68
N LYS A 131 7.28 6.96 13.47
CA LYS A 131 6.84 6.05 14.52
C LYS A 131 6.84 4.63 13.96
N LEU A 132 7.98 3.98 14.06
CA LEU A 132 8.20 2.61 13.60
C LEU A 132 8.72 1.75 14.76
N PRO A 133 8.42 0.44 14.79
CA PRO A 133 9.11 -0.50 15.67
C PRO A 133 10.62 -0.46 15.44
N ALA A 134 11.39 -0.63 16.50
CA ALA A 134 12.86 -0.61 16.43
C ALA A 134 13.40 -1.79 15.61
N ASP A 135 12.72 -2.94 15.68
CA ASP A 135 13.09 -4.18 15.00
C ASP A 135 11.90 -4.69 14.16
N LEU A 136 12.17 -4.99 12.90
CA LEU A 136 11.22 -5.54 11.94
C LEU A 136 11.68 -6.89 11.39
N LEU A 137 12.64 -7.53 12.07
CA LEU A 137 13.21 -8.80 11.60
C LEU A 137 12.12 -9.84 11.35
N GLY A 138 12.07 -10.33 10.11
CA GLY A 138 11.11 -11.34 9.69
C GLY A 138 9.69 -10.85 9.43
N ARG A 139 9.39 -9.56 9.59
CA ARG A 139 8.04 -9.00 9.36
C ARG A 139 7.81 -8.62 7.90
N ASP A 140 6.59 -8.84 7.46
CA ASP A 140 6.05 -8.27 6.23
C ASP A 140 5.57 -6.85 6.49
N VAL A 141 5.88 -5.92 5.62
CA VAL A 141 5.51 -4.50 5.74
C VAL A 141 4.76 -4.03 4.51
N PHE A 142 3.60 -3.40 4.70
CA PHE A 142 2.85 -2.72 3.66
C PHE A 142 3.05 -1.22 3.79
N VAL A 143 3.73 -0.61 2.82
CA VAL A 143 3.89 0.85 2.73
C VAL A 143 2.71 1.40 1.92
N LEU A 144 1.93 2.27 2.55
CA LEU A 144 0.71 2.83 1.98
C LEU A 144 0.97 4.26 1.52
N ASP A 145 1.06 4.47 0.21
CA ASP A 145 1.22 5.80 -0.40
C ASP A 145 0.40 5.86 -1.69
N PRO A 146 -0.68 6.65 -1.76
CA PRO A 146 -1.55 6.68 -2.94
C PRO A 146 -0.86 6.99 -4.25
N MET A 147 0.27 7.71 -4.24
CA MET A 147 0.89 8.28 -5.42
C MET A 147 2.35 7.86 -5.57
N LEU A 148 2.64 6.86 -6.38
CA LEU A 148 4.02 6.51 -6.72
C LEU A 148 4.46 7.31 -7.96
N ALA A 149 4.77 8.60 -7.76
CA ALA A 149 5.17 9.52 -8.83
C ALA A 149 6.66 9.41 -9.14
N THR A 150 7.52 10.17 -8.43
CA THR A 150 8.98 10.13 -8.62
C THR A 150 9.66 8.99 -7.87
N GLY A 151 8.96 8.33 -6.93
CA GLY A 151 9.50 7.26 -6.11
C GLY A 151 10.40 7.68 -4.94
N GLY A 152 10.66 8.98 -4.75
CA GLY A 152 11.55 9.47 -3.69
C GLY A 152 11.08 9.10 -2.28
N SER A 153 9.82 9.38 -1.94
CA SER A 153 9.23 9.03 -0.63
C SER A 153 9.21 7.53 -0.39
N MET A 154 8.86 6.75 -1.44
CA MET A 154 8.87 5.30 -1.36
C MET A 154 10.28 4.76 -1.12
N ALA A 155 11.26 5.19 -1.89
CA ALA A 155 12.66 4.76 -1.74
C ALA A 155 13.21 5.09 -0.34
N PHE A 156 12.94 6.30 0.17
CA PHE A 156 13.35 6.71 1.51
C PHE A 156 12.71 5.82 2.59
N THR A 157 11.38 5.59 2.50
CA THR A 157 10.65 4.76 3.45
C THR A 157 11.16 3.31 3.42
N CYS A 158 11.37 2.73 2.23
CA CYS A 158 11.94 1.39 2.09
C CYS A 158 13.33 1.28 2.74
N GLY A 159 14.17 2.30 2.59
CA GLY A 159 15.49 2.36 3.26
C GLY A 159 15.38 2.30 4.78
N LEU A 160 14.45 3.05 5.38
CA LEU A 160 14.19 3.02 6.82
C LEU A 160 13.72 1.64 7.31
N LEU A 161 12.85 0.98 6.55
CA LEU A 161 12.29 -0.32 6.89
C LEU A 161 13.30 -1.45 6.71
N ALA A 162 14.07 -1.42 5.62
CA ALA A 162 15.15 -2.38 5.34
C ALA A 162 16.25 -2.32 6.41
N ALA A 163 16.64 -1.11 6.85
CA ALA A 163 17.60 -0.91 7.93
C ALA A 163 17.16 -1.52 9.27
N ARG A 164 15.84 -1.76 9.45
CA ARG A 164 15.25 -2.43 10.63
C ARG A 164 15.02 -3.92 10.42
N GLY A 165 15.42 -4.48 9.28
CA GLY A 165 15.33 -5.92 9.01
C GLY A 165 13.97 -6.40 8.50
N ALA A 166 13.16 -5.52 7.88
CA ALA A 166 11.90 -5.94 7.24
C ALA A 166 12.14 -7.09 6.25
N ARG A 167 11.35 -8.16 6.35
CA ARG A 167 11.50 -9.36 5.51
C ARG A 167 11.07 -9.11 4.07
N GLN A 168 9.89 -8.53 3.92
CA GLN A 168 9.28 -8.21 2.63
C GLN A 168 8.62 -6.84 2.75
N ILE A 169 8.91 -5.97 1.79
CA ILE A 169 8.27 -4.68 1.67
C ILE A 169 7.36 -4.70 0.45
N THR A 170 6.08 -4.41 0.67
CA THR A 170 5.09 -4.25 -0.40
C THR A 170 4.61 -2.80 -0.41
N ALA A 171 4.90 -2.07 -1.49
CA ALA A 171 4.33 -0.76 -1.74
C ALA A 171 2.92 -0.89 -2.30
N VAL A 172 1.97 -0.14 -1.75
CA VAL A 172 0.58 -0.13 -2.19
C VAL A 172 0.19 1.28 -2.58
N CYS A 173 -0.19 1.44 -3.84
CA CYS A 173 -0.50 2.73 -4.44
C CYS A 173 -1.88 2.72 -5.10
N VAL A 174 -2.51 3.89 -5.21
CA VAL A 174 -3.71 4.07 -6.03
C VAL A 174 -3.30 4.16 -7.49
N ILE A 175 -2.33 5.03 -7.79
CA ILE A 175 -1.73 5.15 -9.13
C ILE A 175 -0.20 5.22 -9.03
N ALA A 176 0.46 4.74 -10.08
CA ALA A 176 1.90 4.77 -10.22
C ALA A 176 2.32 5.33 -11.59
N ALA A 177 3.55 5.85 -11.66
CA ALA A 177 4.25 6.16 -12.90
C ALA A 177 5.48 5.25 -13.06
N PRO A 178 5.91 4.92 -14.29
CA PRO A 178 7.08 4.08 -14.54
C PRO A 178 8.36 4.59 -13.87
N GLU A 179 8.54 5.91 -13.80
CA GLU A 179 9.69 6.55 -13.16
C GLU A 179 9.75 6.23 -11.65
N GLY A 180 8.57 6.27 -10.98
CA GLY A 180 8.47 5.94 -9.56
C GLY A 180 8.72 4.47 -9.28
N VAL A 181 8.17 3.61 -10.14
CA VAL A 181 8.39 2.14 -10.07
C VAL A 181 9.88 1.85 -10.20
N ALA A 182 10.54 2.34 -11.26
CA ALA A 182 11.97 2.10 -11.50
C ALA A 182 12.84 2.61 -10.33
N LYS A 183 12.55 3.79 -9.78
CA LYS A 183 13.30 4.32 -8.62
C LYS A 183 13.11 3.47 -7.37
N ALA A 184 11.90 2.99 -7.11
CA ALA A 184 11.62 2.12 -5.97
C ALA A 184 12.33 0.76 -6.10
N GLU A 185 12.34 0.15 -7.28
CA GLU A 185 13.04 -1.11 -7.57
C GLU A 185 14.56 -0.96 -7.44
N VAL A 186 15.14 0.16 -7.88
CA VAL A 186 16.58 0.44 -7.71
C VAL A 186 16.92 0.58 -6.23
N ALA A 187 16.08 1.28 -5.45
CA ALA A 187 16.33 1.50 -4.03
C ALA A 187 16.17 0.22 -3.19
N PHE A 188 15.24 -0.65 -3.57
CA PHE A 188 14.98 -1.92 -2.90
C PHE A 188 14.56 -2.99 -3.93
N PRO A 189 15.52 -3.74 -4.50
CA PRO A 189 15.26 -4.70 -5.59
C PRO A 189 14.25 -5.80 -5.27
N ALA A 190 14.01 -6.09 -3.99
CA ALA A 190 13.02 -7.07 -3.53
C ALA A 190 11.63 -6.45 -3.26
N ILE A 191 11.41 -5.16 -3.61
CA ILE A 191 10.12 -4.52 -3.40
C ILE A 191 9.06 -5.17 -4.29
N ARG A 192 7.88 -5.37 -3.71
CA ARG A 192 6.67 -5.68 -4.47
C ARG A 192 5.82 -4.42 -4.54
N ILE A 193 5.35 -4.07 -5.73
CA ILE A 193 4.51 -2.89 -5.94
C ILE A 193 3.13 -3.34 -6.41
N ILE A 194 2.09 -2.86 -5.73
CA ILE A 194 0.69 -3.12 -6.10
C ILE A 194 0.02 -1.77 -6.31
N THR A 195 -0.57 -1.58 -7.48
CA THR A 195 -1.27 -0.36 -7.84
C THR A 195 -2.58 -0.65 -8.56
N ALA A 196 -3.55 0.24 -8.47
CA ALA A 196 -4.80 0.09 -9.22
C ALA A 196 -4.69 0.62 -10.66
N ALA A 197 -3.72 1.52 -10.94
CA ALA A 197 -3.40 1.93 -12.31
C ALA A 197 -1.92 2.31 -12.44
N LEU A 198 -1.37 2.02 -13.63
CA LEU A 198 -0.05 2.51 -14.06
C LEU A 198 -0.29 3.52 -15.18
N ASP A 199 0.05 4.77 -14.92
CA ASP A 199 -0.10 5.86 -15.88
C ASP A 199 1.16 6.01 -16.76
N PRO A 200 1.07 6.67 -17.93
CA PRO A 200 2.17 6.75 -18.90
C PRO A 200 3.46 7.40 -18.38
N GLY A 201 3.38 8.32 -17.41
CA GLY A 201 4.56 9.00 -16.87
C GLY A 201 4.23 10.27 -16.09
N LEU A 202 5.24 11.13 -15.95
CA LEU A 202 5.18 12.38 -15.21
C LEU A 202 5.20 13.59 -16.15
N ASN A 203 4.56 14.71 -15.72
CA ASN A 203 4.74 16.01 -16.37
C ASN A 203 5.96 16.75 -15.80
N GLU A 204 6.22 17.96 -16.34
CA GLU A 204 7.35 18.82 -15.93
C GLU A 204 7.34 19.22 -14.44
N ARG A 205 6.18 19.14 -13.78
CA ARG A 205 6.01 19.41 -12.35
C ARG A 205 6.05 18.14 -11.49
N ALA A 206 6.45 17.00 -12.08
CA ALA A 206 6.50 15.70 -11.44
C ALA A 206 5.13 15.16 -10.96
N PHE A 207 4.02 15.61 -11.56
CA PHE A 207 2.71 14.99 -11.38
C PHE A 207 2.51 13.83 -12.34
N ILE A 208 1.89 12.77 -11.88
CA ILE A 208 1.46 11.65 -12.70
C ILE A 208 0.41 12.15 -13.70
N VAL A 209 0.52 11.75 -14.97
CA VAL A 209 -0.39 12.14 -16.06
C VAL A 209 -0.93 10.91 -16.79
N PRO A 210 -2.27 10.84 -17.02
CA PRO A 210 -3.31 11.81 -16.67
C PRO A 210 -3.54 12.04 -15.18
N GLY A 211 -3.17 11.05 -14.33
CA GLY A 211 -3.17 11.21 -12.88
C GLY A 211 -4.56 11.39 -12.26
N LEU A 212 -4.56 11.90 -11.04
CA LEU A 212 -5.77 12.26 -10.28
C LEU A 212 -5.56 13.53 -9.43
N GLY A 213 -4.54 14.35 -9.74
CA GLY A 213 -4.17 15.53 -8.98
C GLY A 213 -3.35 15.20 -7.71
N ASP A 214 -3.31 16.12 -6.75
CA ASP A 214 -2.67 15.87 -5.44
C ASP A 214 -3.63 15.12 -4.53
N ALA A 215 -3.27 13.86 -4.20
CA ALA A 215 -4.10 13.01 -3.36
C ALA A 215 -4.22 13.55 -1.92
N GLY A 216 -3.15 14.14 -1.38
CA GLY A 216 -3.17 14.72 -0.03
C GLY A 216 -4.15 15.88 0.07
N ASP A 217 -4.12 16.78 -0.88
CA ASP A 217 -5.04 17.93 -0.92
C ASP A 217 -6.48 17.51 -1.21
N ARG A 218 -6.68 16.53 -2.08
CA ARG A 218 -8.02 16.00 -2.37
C ARG A 218 -8.62 15.24 -1.18
N LEU A 219 -7.79 14.55 -0.38
CA LEU A 219 -8.21 13.84 0.83
C LEU A 219 -8.50 14.80 1.99
N PHE A 220 -7.61 15.77 2.24
CA PHE A 220 -7.56 16.51 3.51
C PHE A 220 -7.71 18.02 3.36
N GLY A 221 -7.83 18.52 2.15
CA GLY A 221 -7.81 19.95 1.84
C GLY A 221 -6.39 20.50 1.71
N GLN A 222 -6.28 21.65 1.05
CA GLN A 222 -5.00 22.34 0.87
C GLN A 222 -4.45 22.77 2.24
N SER A 223 -3.18 22.45 2.47
CA SER A 223 -2.45 23.09 3.57
C SER A 223 -2.21 24.53 3.15
N THR A 224 -2.98 25.46 3.70
CA THR A 224 -2.59 26.87 3.70
C THR A 224 -1.28 26.95 4.47
N SER A 225 -0.15 27.07 3.77
CA SER A 225 1.08 27.55 4.36
C SER A 225 0.79 28.97 4.90
N ALA A 226 0.82 29.08 6.23
CA ALA A 226 0.81 30.37 6.90
C ALA A 226 2.14 31.08 6.71
#